data_8e21fbf6dfb9cdd51e95a98b75f733be
#
_entry.id   8e21fbf6dfb9cdd51e95a98b75f733be
#
_cell.length_a   1.000
_cell.length_b   1.000
_cell.length_c   1.000
_cell.angle_alpha   90.00
_cell.angle_beta   90.00
_cell.angle_gamma   90.00
#
_symmetry.space_group_name_H-M   'P 1'
#
loop_
_entity.id
_entity.type
_entity.pdbx_description
1 polymer ?
#
loop_
_entity_poly.entity_id
_entity_poly.type
_entity_poly.pdbx_seq_one_letter_code
_entity_poly.pdbx_strand_id
1 'polypeptide(L)'
;KRQAGGSISLSAGKKWMRTIGGTATDTITGAATALYKARRSVTVTGAAVDTYKGAWTIGAKSRVSATINGSLSLIAKASSTLQFKSRVNVNIKGNLTRTVKGKVTDTITGDVKQSIKGDVQQKIDGDAKLEVTGNLEVKVGGTTIKATSGGNVTVTAAATCTVNSPIVTIEGGTGDVKVNGISLVHHKHKDGGQGEPEK
;
A
#
# COMPACT_ATOMS: atom_id res chain seq x y z
N LYS A 1 11.45 54.92 -17.57
CA LYS A 1 12.07 53.79 -18.29
C LYS A 1 13.57 53.84 -18.02
N ARG A 2 14.13 52.89 -17.27
CA ARG A 2 15.60 52.77 -17.12
C ARG A 2 16.09 51.75 -18.14
N GLN A 3 16.96 52.17 -19.01
CA GLN A 3 17.63 51.29 -19.97
C GLN A 3 19.14 51.41 -19.69
N ALA A 4 19.78 50.31 -19.37
CA ALA A 4 21.20 50.23 -19.16
C ALA A 4 21.79 49.18 -20.09
N GLY A 5 22.81 49.51 -20.83
CA GLY A 5 23.61 48.56 -21.64
C GLY A 5 24.61 47.75 -20.81
N GLY A 6 24.62 47.89 -19.51
CA GLY A 6 25.49 47.19 -18.57
C GLY A 6 24.74 46.76 -17.33
N SER A 7 25.38 46.67 -16.17
CA SER A 7 24.78 46.24 -14.90
C SER A 7 24.08 47.39 -14.17
N ILE A 8 22.93 47.10 -13.59
CA ILE A 8 22.24 47.99 -12.64
C ILE A 8 22.37 47.35 -11.25
N SER A 9 22.97 48.13 -10.31
CA SER A 9 23.05 47.73 -8.89
C SER A 9 22.08 48.54 -8.07
N LEU A 10 21.24 47.92 -7.27
CA LEU A 10 20.33 48.52 -6.31
C LEU A 10 20.68 47.98 -4.92
N SER A 11 21.06 48.83 -3.99
CA SER A 11 21.42 48.45 -2.64
C SER A 11 20.55 49.17 -1.62
N ALA A 12 20.04 48.44 -0.63
CA ALA A 12 19.32 49.01 0.51
C ALA A 12 19.79 48.35 1.81
N GLY A 13 20.27 49.14 2.77
CA GLY A 13 20.86 48.63 4.01
C GLY A 13 19.85 48.00 4.98
N LYS A 14 18.59 48.41 4.96
CA LYS A 14 17.57 47.91 5.89
C LYS A 14 16.28 47.41 5.21
N LYS A 15 15.70 48.20 4.33
CA LYS A 15 14.43 47.86 3.68
C LYS A 15 14.42 48.37 2.24
N TRP A 16 14.02 47.52 1.34
CA TRP A 16 13.66 47.87 -0.03
C TRP A 16 12.19 47.50 -0.27
N MET A 17 11.42 48.42 -0.84
CA MET A 17 10.02 48.23 -1.13
C MET A 17 9.71 48.65 -2.56
N ARG A 18 9.01 47.82 -3.32
CA ARG A 18 8.49 48.14 -4.64
C ARG A 18 6.98 47.93 -4.60
N THR A 19 6.21 48.97 -4.87
CA THR A 19 4.76 48.92 -4.98
C THR A 19 4.36 49.18 -6.43
N ILE A 20 3.55 48.31 -6.99
CA ILE A 20 3.06 48.41 -8.37
C ILE A 20 1.54 48.28 -8.32
N GLY A 21 0.85 49.34 -8.66
CA GLY A 21 -0.63 49.38 -8.67
C GLY A 21 -1.28 48.72 -9.87
N GLY A 22 -0.49 48.24 -10.82
CA GLY A 22 -0.96 47.55 -12.01
C GLY A 22 -0.10 46.31 -12.34
N THR A 23 0.12 46.04 -13.61
CA THR A 23 0.92 44.88 -14.07
C THR A 23 2.43 45.13 -13.92
N ALA A 24 3.15 44.16 -13.42
CA ALA A 24 4.61 44.11 -13.46
C ALA A 24 5.07 42.91 -14.31
N THR A 25 6.02 43.17 -15.19
CA THR A 25 6.63 42.11 -16.02
C THR A 25 8.14 42.19 -15.86
N ASP A 26 8.74 41.07 -15.42
CA ASP A 26 10.19 40.92 -15.38
C ASP A 26 10.57 39.81 -16.39
N THR A 27 11.32 40.16 -17.41
CA THR A 27 11.80 39.19 -18.43
C THR A 27 13.30 39.01 -18.27
N ILE A 28 13.70 37.80 -17.99
CA ILE A 28 15.09 37.38 -17.83
C ILE A 28 15.41 36.32 -18.87
N THR A 29 16.23 36.65 -19.86
CA THR A 29 16.63 35.74 -20.94
C THR A 29 17.79 34.81 -20.55
N GLY A 30 18.50 35.12 -19.51
CA GLY A 30 19.61 34.32 -18.95
C GLY A 30 19.29 33.72 -17.59
N ALA A 31 20.33 33.42 -16.84
CA ALA A 31 20.18 32.91 -15.47
C ALA A 31 19.69 33.97 -14.50
N ALA A 32 18.76 33.62 -13.63
CA ALA A 32 18.34 34.46 -12.50
C ALA A 32 18.70 33.76 -11.19
N THR A 33 19.37 34.47 -10.31
CA THR A 33 19.72 33.99 -8.97
C THR A 33 19.17 34.91 -7.90
N ALA A 34 18.46 34.36 -6.91
CA ALA A 34 18.02 35.10 -5.73
C ALA A 34 18.48 34.35 -4.46
N LEU A 35 19.28 35.00 -3.65
CA LEU A 35 19.80 34.48 -2.37
C LEU A 35 19.11 35.17 -1.20
N TYR A 36 18.38 34.38 -0.40
CA TYR A 36 17.75 34.84 0.84
C TYR A 36 18.44 34.17 2.03
N LYS A 37 19.19 34.94 2.81
CA LYS A 37 19.90 34.44 4.01
C LYS A 37 18.98 34.21 5.21
N ALA A 38 17.76 34.76 5.14
CA ALA A 38 16.76 34.61 6.19
C ALA A 38 15.44 34.09 5.59
N ARG A 39 14.33 34.71 5.92
CA ARG A 39 12.98 34.30 5.47
C ARG A 39 12.62 34.97 4.15
N ARG A 40 12.11 34.18 3.20
CA ARG A 40 11.34 34.66 2.05
C ARG A 40 9.86 34.39 2.28
N SER A 41 8.99 35.36 2.08
CA SER A 41 7.55 35.18 2.08
C SER A 41 6.97 35.67 0.74
N VAL A 42 6.13 34.88 0.11
CA VAL A 42 5.37 35.25 -1.07
C VAL A 42 3.90 34.99 -0.76
N THR A 43 3.07 36.04 -0.85
CA THR A 43 1.62 35.95 -0.65
C THR A 43 0.94 36.31 -1.95
N VAL A 44 0.09 35.41 -2.46
CA VAL A 44 -0.74 35.63 -3.64
C VAL A 44 -2.19 35.44 -3.23
N THR A 45 -3.00 36.48 -3.35
CA THR A 45 -4.43 36.45 -2.99
C THR A 45 -5.31 35.93 -4.12
N GLY A 46 -4.80 35.89 -5.34
CA GLY A 46 -5.45 35.31 -6.52
C GLY A 46 -4.79 34.03 -6.99
N ALA A 47 -4.92 33.73 -8.27
CA ALA A 47 -4.26 32.59 -8.89
C ALA A 47 -2.75 32.83 -9.03
N ALA A 48 -1.94 31.82 -8.74
CA ALA A 48 -0.52 31.78 -9.06
C ALA A 48 -0.25 30.62 -10.02
N VAL A 49 0.49 30.87 -11.09
CA VAL A 49 0.88 29.88 -12.08
C VAL A 49 2.39 29.94 -12.27
N ASP A 50 3.04 28.81 -11.97
CA ASP A 50 4.47 28.62 -12.23
C ASP A 50 4.63 27.56 -13.32
N THR A 51 5.25 27.92 -14.44
CA THR A 51 5.48 27.03 -15.58
C THR A 51 6.97 26.83 -15.79
N TYR A 52 7.41 25.58 -15.74
CA TYR A 52 8.80 25.18 -16.00
C TYR A 52 8.86 24.28 -17.22
N LYS A 53 9.61 24.70 -18.24
CA LYS A 53 9.86 23.89 -19.46
C LYS A 53 11.00 22.87 -19.25
N GLY A 54 11.80 23.06 -18.24
CA GLY A 54 12.92 22.21 -17.87
C GLY A 54 12.73 21.58 -16.49
N ALA A 55 13.84 21.21 -15.86
CA ALA A 55 13.81 20.61 -14.53
C ALA A 55 13.40 21.64 -13.45
N TRP A 56 12.56 21.21 -12.52
CA TRP A 56 12.25 21.95 -11.30
C TRP A 56 12.68 21.11 -10.09
N THR A 57 13.53 21.69 -9.24
CA THR A 57 14.09 21.00 -8.08
C THR A 57 13.84 21.80 -6.81
N ILE A 58 13.33 21.16 -5.77
CA ILE A 58 13.22 21.69 -4.43
C ILE A 58 14.15 20.90 -3.52
N GLY A 59 15.18 21.54 -2.97
CA GLY A 59 16.05 21.00 -1.94
C GLY A 59 15.80 21.66 -0.59
N ALA A 60 15.51 20.91 0.46
CA ALA A 60 15.37 21.41 1.81
C ALA A 60 16.17 20.54 2.78
N LYS A 61 17.04 21.16 3.58
CA LYS A 61 17.82 20.45 4.62
C LYS A 61 16.98 20.04 5.83
N SER A 62 15.80 20.63 6.00
CA SER A 62 14.93 20.38 7.16
C SER A 62 13.55 19.92 6.71
N ARG A 63 12.58 20.80 6.65
CA ARG A 63 11.17 20.45 6.38
C ARG A 63 10.68 21.11 5.10
N VAL A 64 9.92 20.37 4.32
CA VAL A 64 9.00 20.91 3.33
C VAL A 64 7.57 20.64 3.84
N SER A 65 6.75 21.69 3.94
CA SER A 65 5.35 21.57 4.36
C SER A 65 4.46 22.21 3.30
N ALA A 66 3.43 21.50 2.87
CA ALA A 66 2.37 22.03 2.02
C ALA A 66 1.03 21.76 2.69
N THR A 67 0.24 22.83 2.91
CA THR A 67 -1.13 22.75 3.42
C THR A 67 -2.07 23.20 2.31
N ILE A 68 -3.00 22.34 1.92
CA ILE A 68 -3.94 22.57 0.83
C ILE A 68 -5.35 22.40 1.40
N ASN A 69 -6.09 23.48 1.50
CA ASN A 69 -7.47 23.47 2.02
C ASN A 69 -8.51 23.07 0.94
N GLY A 70 -8.09 22.96 -0.29
CA GLY A 70 -8.90 22.50 -1.42
C GLY A 70 -8.40 21.19 -2.01
N SER A 71 -8.51 21.03 -3.31
CA SER A 71 -8.07 19.84 -4.03
C SER A 71 -6.59 19.92 -4.39
N LEU A 72 -5.88 18.80 -4.27
CA LEU A 72 -4.55 18.60 -4.83
C LEU A 72 -4.65 17.62 -6.01
N SER A 73 -4.13 18.03 -7.17
CA SER A 73 -3.97 17.16 -8.33
C SER A 73 -2.49 17.05 -8.70
N LEU A 74 -1.98 15.82 -8.77
CA LEU A 74 -0.61 15.53 -9.20
C LEU A 74 -0.69 14.58 -10.41
N ILE A 75 -0.26 15.03 -11.57
CA ILE A 75 -0.31 14.26 -12.81
C ILE A 75 1.11 14.10 -13.35
N ALA A 76 1.58 12.86 -13.41
CA ALA A 76 2.82 12.50 -14.09
C ALA A 76 2.47 11.71 -15.36
N LYS A 77 2.82 12.25 -16.54
CA LYS A 77 2.56 11.62 -17.84
C LYS A 77 3.64 10.59 -18.23
N ALA A 78 4.72 10.55 -17.49
CA ALA A 78 5.82 9.60 -17.66
C ALA A 78 6.08 8.86 -16.34
N SER A 79 7.28 8.33 -16.16
CA SER A 79 7.65 7.63 -14.93
C SER A 79 7.61 8.56 -13.71
N SER A 80 7.10 8.06 -12.60
CA SER A 80 7.11 8.75 -11.32
C SER A 80 7.75 7.86 -10.27
N THR A 81 8.70 8.41 -9.50
CA THR A 81 9.36 7.71 -8.41
C THR A 81 9.15 8.49 -7.12
N LEU A 82 8.70 7.79 -6.06
CA LEU A 82 8.54 8.35 -4.73
C LEU A 82 9.39 7.51 -3.77
N GLN A 83 10.45 8.10 -3.20
CA GLN A 83 11.37 7.42 -2.31
C GLN A 83 11.37 8.07 -0.93
N PHE A 84 11.16 7.27 0.10
CA PHE A 84 11.26 7.68 1.50
C PHE A 84 12.32 6.82 2.21
N LYS A 85 13.28 7.46 2.83
CA LYS A 85 14.35 6.78 3.61
C LYS A 85 13.99 6.56 5.07
N SER A 86 12.82 7.03 5.50
CA SER A 86 12.37 6.97 6.88
C SER A 86 10.88 6.61 6.93
N ARG A 87 10.21 6.92 8.04
CA ARG A 87 8.81 6.62 8.25
C ARG A 87 7.90 7.40 7.31
N VAL A 88 6.91 6.73 6.76
CA VAL A 88 5.80 7.35 6.04
C VAL A 88 4.50 7.11 6.81
N ASN A 89 3.78 8.18 7.12
CA ASN A 89 2.44 8.12 7.70
C ASN A 89 1.44 8.65 6.68
N VAL A 90 0.44 7.84 6.34
CA VAL A 90 -0.67 8.23 5.48
C VAL A 90 -1.96 8.11 6.28
N ASN A 91 -2.67 9.22 6.48
CA ASN A 91 -3.94 9.26 7.18
C ASN A 91 -5.01 9.79 6.24
N ILE A 92 -6.01 8.97 5.94
CA ILE A 92 -7.11 9.29 5.04
C ILE A 92 -8.41 9.16 5.82
N LYS A 93 -9.08 10.27 6.08
CA LYS A 93 -10.37 10.29 6.79
C LYS A 93 -11.56 9.95 5.89
N GLY A 94 -11.39 10.05 4.59
CA GLY A 94 -12.40 9.72 3.59
C GLY A 94 -12.07 8.43 2.85
N ASN A 95 -12.58 8.30 1.65
CA ASN A 95 -12.37 7.12 0.81
C ASN A 95 -10.98 7.13 0.17
N LEU A 96 -10.37 5.97 0.06
CA LEU A 96 -9.19 5.73 -0.75
C LEU A 96 -9.57 4.84 -1.93
N THR A 97 -9.37 5.35 -3.16
CA THR A 97 -9.52 4.56 -4.38
C THR A 97 -8.16 4.42 -5.06
N ARG A 98 -7.78 3.19 -5.38
CA ARG A 98 -6.56 2.89 -6.14
C ARG A 98 -6.91 2.05 -7.36
N THR A 99 -6.59 2.55 -8.54
CA THR A 99 -6.77 1.82 -9.81
C THR A 99 -5.42 1.62 -10.47
N VAL A 100 -5.06 0.37 -10.75
CA VAL A 100 -3.82 0.02 -11.46
C VAL A 100 -4.17 -0.86 -12.63
N LYS A 101 -3.89 -0.40 -13.84
CA LYS A 101 -4.12 -1.17 -15.08
C LYS A 101 -3.00 -2.15 -15.40
N GLY A 102 -1.85 -1.98 -14.81
CA GLY A 102 -0.67 -2.81 -15.01
C GLY A 102 -0.37 -3.71 -13.81
N LYS A 103 0.82 -4.26 -13.79
CA LYS A 103 1.30 -5.12 -12.71
C LYS A 103 1.49 -4.31 -11.41
N VAL A 104 1.08 -4.88 -10.30
CA VAL A 104 1.42 -4.42 -8.95
C VAL A 104 2.41 -5.40 -8.35
N THR A 105 3.51 -4.88 -7.79
CA THR A 105 4.48 -5.68 -7.04
C THR A 105 4.73 -4.97 -5.70
N ASP A 106 4.39 -5.63 -4.61
CA ASP A 106 4.64 -5.16 -3.26
C ASP A 106 5.68 -6.10 -2.61
N THR A 107 6.80 -5.55 -2.17
CA THR A 107 7.83 -6.29 -1.44
C THR A 107 7.97 -5.70 -0.05
N ILE A 108 7.67 -6.51 0.97
CA ILE A 108 7.70 -6.10 2.37
C ILE A 108 8.62 -7.06 3.12
N THR A 109 9.71 -6.55 3.67
CA THR A 109 10.70 -7.36 4.42
C THR A 109 10.40 -7.45 5.91
N GLY A 110 9.50 -6.60 6.41
CA GLY A 110 9.05 -6.59 7.80
C GLY A 110 7.64 -7.15 7.96
N ASP A 111 7.09 -7.01 9.15
CA ASP A 111 5.75 -7.46 9.48
C ASP A 111 4.68 -6.64 8.78
N VAL A 112 3.59 -7.29 8.38
CA VAL A 112 2.37 -6.65 7.90
C VAL A 112 1.25 -6.85 8.93
N LYS A 113 0.69 -5.76 9.43
CA LYS A 113 -0.49 -5.80 10.30
C LYS A 113 -1.64 -5.04 9.64
N GLN A 114 -2.73 -5.74 9.36
CA GLN A 114 -3.94 -5.16 8.82
C GLN A 114 -5.12 -5.39 9.76
N SER A 115 -5.88 -4.33 10.05
CA SER A 115 -7.11 -4.40 10.84
C SER A 115 -8.24 -3.73 10.07
N ILE A 116 -9.30 -4.48 9.78
CA ILE A 116 -10.45 -4.04 9.03
C ILE A 116 -11.69 -4.28 9.89
N LYS A 117 -12.46 -3.23 10.16
CA LYS A 117 -13.70 -3.30 10.95
C LYS A 117 -14.94 -3.62 10.11
N GLY A 118 -14.85 -3.46 8.81
CA GLY A 118 -15.93 -3.76 7.86
C GLY A 118 -15.65 -5.03 7.07
N ASP A 119 -16.39 -5.22 6.01
CA ASP A 119 -16.27 -6.36 5.13
C ASP A 119 -15.02 -6.27 4.24
N VAL A 120 -14.46 -7.42 3.90
CA VAL A 120 -13.41 -7.57 2.90
C VAL A 120 -13.95 -8.40 1.75
N GLN A 121 -13.96 -7.84 0.55
CA GLN A 121 -14.29 -8.56 -0.66
C GLN A 121 -13.08 -8.62 -1.57
N GLN A 122 -12.69 -9.83 -1.95
CA GLN A 122 -11.61 -10.08 -2.91
C GLN A 122 -12.15 -10.95 -4.05
N LYS A 123 -12.03 -10.47 -5.29
CA LYS A 123 -12.35 -11.24 -6.49
C LYS A 123 -11.08 -11.42 -7.32
N ILE A 124 -10.77 -12.64 -7.69
CA ILE A 124 -9.62 -13.01 -8.52
C ILE A 124 -10.16 -13.80 -9.68
N ASP A 125 -10.02 -13.30 -10.90
CA ASP A 125 -10.48 -13.96 -12.12
C ASP A 125 -9.43 -14.93 -12.70
N GLY A 126 -8.23 -14.98 -12.11
CA GLY A 126 -7.13 -15.88 -12.44
C GLY A 126 -6.74 -16.75 -11.25
N ASP A 127 -5.53 -17.25 -11.26
CA ASP A 127 -4.99 -18.08 -10.19
C ASP A 127 -4.65 -17.26 -8.95
N ALA A 128 -4.84 -17.81 -7.76
CA ALA A 128 -4.37 -17.31 -6.49
C ALA A 128 -3.43 -18.32 -5.84
N LYS A 129 -2.20 -17.89 -5.51
CA LYS A 129 -1.23 -18.72 -4.78
C LYS A 129 -0.92 -18.05 -3.43
N LEU A 130 -1.09 -18.81 -2.35
CA LEU A 130 -0.62 -18.46 -1.02
C LEU A 130 0.46 -19.44 -0.59
N GLU A 131 1.66 -18.97 -0.34
CA GLU A 131 2.78 -19.78 0.14
C GLU A 131 3.23 -19.25 1.51
N VAL A 132 3.20 -20.11 2.52
CA VAL A 132 3.55 -19.80 3.90
C VAL A 132 4.59 -20.81 4.37
N THR A 133 5.80 -20.37 4.65
CA THR A 133 6.88 -21.24 5.16
C THR A 133 6.71 -21.59 6.63
N GLY A 134 6.01 -20.76 7.38
CA GLY A 134 5.66 -20.97 8.79
C GLY A 134 4.30 -21.66 8.96
N ASN A 135 3.54 -21.22 9.94
CA ASN A 135 2.19 -21.70 10.20
C ASN A 135 1.16 -20.78 9.57
N LEU A 136 0.09 -21.34 9.04
CA LEU A 136 -1.11 -20.64 8.63
C LEU A 136 -2.25 -20.94 9.60
N GLU A 137 -2.94 -19.92 10.07
CA GLU A 137 -4.13 -20.08 10.90
C GLU A 137 -5.25 -19.16 10.40
N VAL A 138 -6.43 -19.72 10.15
CA VAL A 138 -7.63 -18.99 9.77
C VAL A 138 -8.69 -19.22 10.84
N LYS A 139 -9.18 -18.17 11.46
CA LYS A 139 -10.23 -18.20 12.48
C LYS A 139 -11.49 -17.50 12.02
N VAL A 140 -12.63 -18.14 12.19
CA VAL A 140 -13.95 -17.57 11.94
C VAL A 140 -14.87 -17.99 13.10
N GLY A 141 -15.13 -17.06 14.02
CA GLY A 141 -15.88 -17.40 15.25
C GLY A 141 -15.21 -18.53 16.03
N GLY A 142 -15.93 -19.61 16.28
CA GLY A 142 -15.44 -20.80 16.96
C GLY A 142 -14.73 -21.84 16.06
N THR A 143 -14.61 -21.57 14.76
CA THR A 143 -13.98 -22.48 13.79
C THR A 143 -12.55 -22.06 13.51
N THR A 144 -11.63 -23.02 13.46
CA THR A 144 -10.22 -22.79 13.14
C THR A 144 -9.77 -23.79 12.07
N ILE A 145 -9.06 -23.31 11.05
CA ILE A 145 -8.30 -24.11 10.09
C ILE A 145 -6.84 -23.76 10.31
N LYS A 146 -6.02 -24.74 10.62
CA LYS A 146 -4.61 -24.57 10.92
C LYS A 146 -3.75 -25.52 10.09
N ALA A 147 -2.76 -24.97 9.40
CA ALA A 147 -1.68 -25.73 8.79
C ALA A 147 -0.36 -25.36 9.46
N THR A 148 0.46 -26.34 9.81
CA THR A 148 1.75 -26.12 10.48
C THR A 148 2.91 -26.44 9.54
N SER A 149 4.05 -25.83 9.79
CA SER A 149 5.30 -26.12 9.07
C SER A 149 5.76 -27.58 9.19
N GLY A 150 5.28 -28.31 10.20
CA GLY A 150 5.49 -29.75 10.36
C GLY A 150 4.55 -30.64 9.53
N GLY A 151 3.76 -30.07 8.62
CA GLY A 151 2.88 -30.81 7.69
C GLY A 151 1.53 -31.21 8.27
N ASN A 152 1.15 -30.80 9.47
CA ASN A 152 -0.17 -31.10 10.02
C ASN A 152 -1.24 -30.12 9.57
N VAL A 153 -2.40 -30.62 9.18
CA VAL A 153 -3.61 -29.81 8.94
C VAL A 153 -4.67 -30.19 9.96
N THR A 154 -5.23 -29.20 10.65
CA THR A 154 -6.27 -29.38 11.63
C THR A 154 -7.45 -28.48 11.28
N VAL A 155 -8.66 -29.06 11.26
CA VAL A 155 -9.92 -28.31 11.15
C VAL A 155 -10.69 -28.54 12.44
N THR A 156 -10.95 -27.49 13.18
CA THR A 156 -11.77 -27.50 14.41
C THR A 156 -13.01 -26.68 14.17
N ALA A 157 -14.18 -27.27 14.26
CA ALA A 157 -15.47 -26.60 14.18
C ALA A 157 -16.19 -26.68 15.54
N ALA A 158 -16.75 -25.57 15.99
CA ALA A 158 -17.49 -25.53 17.26
C ALA A 158 -18.82 -26.33 17.21
N ALA A 159 -19.38 -26.52 16.03
CA ALA A 159 -20.62 -27.29 15.83
C ALA A 159 -20.40 -28.44 14.84
N THR A 160 -20.43 -28.17 13.54
CA THR A 160 -20.42 -29.20 12.51
C THR A 160 -19.40 -28.86 11.42
N CYS A 161 -18.69 -29.88 10.94
CA CYS A 161 -17.88 -29.80 9.73
C CYS A 161 -18.55 -30.71 8.69
N THR A 162 -19.10 -30.15 7.62
CA THR A 162 -19.77 -30.89 6.57
C THR A 162 -18.91 -30.86 5.30
N VAL A 163 -18.62 -32.05 4.75
CA VAL A 163 -18.00 -32.21 3.44
C VAL A 163 -19.09 -32.71 2.47
N ASN A 164 -19.47 -31.86 1.52
CA ASN A 164 -20.47 -32.21 0.50
C ASN A 164 -19.76 -32.35 -0.85
N SER A 165 -19.56 -33.59 -1.28
CA SER A 165 -18.89 -33.90 -2.54
C SER A 165 -19.47 -35.24 -3.07
N PRO A 166 -19.62 -35.41 -4.40
CA PRO A 166 -19.99 -36.71 -4.98
C PRO A 166 -19.02 -37.82 -4.61
N ILE A 167 -17.76 -37.54 -4.42
CA ILE A 167 -16.71 -38.48 -4.02
C ILE A 167 -15.79 -37.80 -3.00
N VAL A 168 -15.55 -38.46 -1.88
CA VAL A 168 -14.53 -38.09 -0.90
C VAL A 168 -13.47 -39.18 -0.87
N THR A 169 -12.28 -38.89 -1.31
CA THR A 169 -11.14 -39.80 -1.28
C THR A 169 -10.21 -39.39 -0.13
N ILE A 170 -9.88 -40.36 0.72
CA ILE A 170 -8.89 -40.17 1.80
C ILE A 170 -7.75 -41.16 1.51
N GLU A 171 -6.66 -40.64 1.00
CA GLU A 171 -5.45 -41.39 0.68
C GLU A 171 -4.36 -41.07 1.71
N GLY A 172 -3.71 -42.08 2.23
CA GLY A 172 -2.63 -41.91 3.16
C GLY A 172 -1.92 -43.22 3.44
N GLY A 173 -0.68 -43.33 3.09
CA GLY A 173 0.28 -44.38 3.28
C GLY A 173 -0.11 -45.46 4.33
N THR A 174 0.52 -45.49 5.48
CA THR A 174 0.23 -46.41 6.61
C THR A 174 -0.77 -45.81 7.62
N GLY A 175 -1.44 -44.71 7.24
CA GLY A 175 -2.39 -44.02 8.11
C GLY A 175 -3.74 -44.71 8.27
N ASP A 176 -4.51 -44.25 9.24
CA ASP A 176 -5.84 -44.79 9.57
C ASP A 176 -6.85 -43.64 9.70
N VAL A 177 -8.08 -43.89 9.29
CA VAL A 177 -9.21 -43.00 9.52
C VAL A 177 -9.91 -43.46 10.78
N LYS A 178 -9.97 -42.58 11.80
CA LYS A 178 -10.61 -42.86 13.08
C LYS A 178 -11.83 -42.00 13.29
N VAL A 179 -12.92 -42.61 13.74
CA VAL A 179 -14.13 -41.93 14.22
C VAL A 179 -14.33 -42.30 15.69
N ASN A 180 -14.27 -41.29 16.57
CA ASN A 180 -14.33 -41.51 18.03
C ASN A 180 -13.30 -42.54 18.54
N GLY A 181 -12.10 -42.54 17.95
CA GLY A 181 -11.04 -43.47 18.30
C GLY A 181 -11.17 -44.87 17.63
N ILE A 182 -12.25 -45.15 16.94
CA ILE A 182 -12.46 -46.42 16.24
C ILE A 182 -11.87 -46.32 14.82
N SER A 183 -10.97 -47.24 14.49
CA SER A 183 -10.40 -47.36 13.14
C SER A 183 -11.48 -47.78 12.13
N LEU A 184 -11.60 -47.08 11.02
CA LEU A 184 -12.45 -47.49 9.93
C LEU A 184 -11.82 -48.59 9.07
N VAL A 185 -10.50 -48.74 9.11
CA VAL A 185 -9.75 -49.72 8.34
C VAL A 185 -9.56 -51.02 9.11
N HIS A 186 -9.37 -50.94 10.46
CA HIS A 186 -8.99 -52.07 11.28
C HIS A 186 -10.01 -52.44 12.38
N HIS A 187 -11.24 -51.90 12.35
CA HIS A 187 -12.26 -52.26 13.33
C HIS A 187 -12.75 -53.70 13.14
N LYS A 188 -13.14 -54.33 14.22
CA LYS A 188 -13.69 -55.72 14.22
C LYS A 188 -15.15 -55.69 14.63
N HIS A 189 -15.94 -56.50 13.96
CA HIS A 189 -17.32 -56.73 14.36
C HIS A 189 -17.39 -57.85 15.40
N LYS A 190 -18.37 -57.79 16.33
CA LYS A 190 -18.57 -58.79 17.42
C LYS A 190 -18.75 -60.20 16.93
N ASP A 191 -19.22 -60.38 15.70
CA ASP A 191 -19.52 -61.71 15.10
C ASP A 191 -18.37 -62.29 14.27
N GLY A 192 -17.15 -61.79 14.42
CA GLY A 192 -15.93 -62.37 13.82
C GLY A 192 -15.71 -62.16 12.34
N GLY A 193 -16.57 -61.43 11.67
CA GLY A 193 -16.39 -61.07 10.26
C GLY A 193 -15.58 -59.79 10.11
N GLN A 194 -14.37 -59.84 9.59
CA GLN A 194 -13.75 -58.69 8.96
C GLN A 194 -14.40 -58.51 7.61
N GLY A 195 -15.22 -57.49 7.44
CA GLY A 195 -15.57 -57.04 6.08
C GLY A 195 -14.31 -56.43 5.46
N GLU A 196 -13.62 -57.12 4.59
CA GLU A 196 -12.64 -56.51 3.71
C GLU A 196 -13.38 -55.58 2.76
N PRO A 197 -12.90 -54.33 2.58
CA PRO A 197 -13.41 -53.46 1.53
C PRO A 197 -13.08 -54.12 0.18
N GLU A 198 -14.09 -54.48 -0.59
CA GLU A 198 -13.90 -54.88 -1.99
C GLU A 198 -13.25 -53.70 -2.75
N LYS A 199 -12.20 -54.03 -3.52
CA LYS A 199 -11.48 -53.09 -4.37
C LYS A 199 -12.32 -52.63 -5.56
#